data_c4807c20583b709178b0d547b629ebd9
#
_entry.id   c4807c20583b709178b0d547b629ebd9
#
_cell.length_a   1.000
_cell.length_b   1.000
_cell.length_c   1.000
_cell.angle_alpha   90.00
_cell.angle_beta   90.00
_cell.angle_gamma   90.00
#
_symmetry.space_group_name_H-M   'P 1'
#
loop_
_entity.id
_entity.type
_entity.pdbx_description
1 polymer ?
#
loop_
_entity_poly.entity_id
_entity_poly.type
_entity_poly.pdbx_seq_one_letter_code
_entity_poly.pdbx_strand_id
1 'polypeptide(L)'
;MTGPCTHWLTGVFIGPLGNLLRRAGVIEASRENAGDALRSGAVVLVFPGGDYDSYRPTLTENVVDFNGRTGYVRTAVETGVPIVPMVSIGGQETQMFLARGDSIARRLGLTRARMEILPVSIGFPFGLSVLFPPNLPLPAKIVTRVLDPIDVVAEFGDDPDIDEVDLHVRAVMQVALDDLARERRFPVLG
;
A
#
# COMPACT_ATOMS: atom_id res chain seq x y z
N MET A 1 2.31 -19.56 -4.48
CA MET A 1 3.07 -19.35 -3.23
C MET A 1 2.44 -18.17 -2.52
N THR A 2 1.70 -18.42 -1.46
CA THR A 2 1.06 -17.40 -0.62
C THR A 2 2.13 -16.68 0.16
N GLY A 3 2.35 -15.40 -0.14
CA GLY A 3 3.35 -14.57 0.56
C GLY A 3 3.04 -14.42 2.05
N PRO A 4 4.04 -14.08 2.88
CA PRO A 4 3.93 -14.07 4.35
C PRO A 4 2.98 -13.04 4.96
N CYS A 5 2.43 -12.11 4.17
CA CYS A 5 1.54 -11.05 4.66
C CYS A 5 0.12 -11.51 5.06
N THR A 6 -0.32 -12.66 4.59
CA THR A 6 -1.71 -13.10 4.82
C THR A 6 -2.03 -13.51 6.27
N HIS A 7 -1.02 -13.88 7.06
CA HIS A 7 -1.25 -14.41 8.42
C HIS A 7 -1.36 -13.34 9.52
N TRP A 8 -0.88 -12.13 9.31
CA TRP A 8 -1.04 -11.05 10.30
C TRP A 8 -2.46 -10.52 10.31
N LEU A 9 -3.06 -10.40 9.12
CA LEU A 9 -4.45 -9.97 8.97
C LEU A 9 -5.45 -11.02 9.45
N THR A 10 -5.14 -12.32 9.36
CA THR A 10 -6.00 -13.37 9.93
C THR A 10 -6.20 -13.21 11.43
N GLY A 11 -5.16 -12.80 12.18
CA GLY A 11 -5.30 -12.50 13.63
C GLY A 11 -6.20 -11.30 13.91
N VAL A 12 -6.17 -10.26 13.06
CA VAL A 12 -7.01 -9.06 13.19
C VAL A 12 -8.48 -9.37 12.84
N PHE A 13 -8.73 -10.33 11.95
CA PHE A 13 -10.09 -10.75 11.57
C PHE A 13 -10.77 -11.66 12.60
N ILE A 14 -10.08 -12.08 13.67
CA ILE A 14 -10.65 -12.86 14.77
C ILE A 14 -11.03 -11.91 15.91
N GLY A 15 -12.30 -11.83 16.23
CA GLY A 15 -12.81 -11.04 17.35
C GLY A 15 -13.64 -9.81 16.96
N PRO A 16 -13.97 -8.94 17.93
CA PRO A 16 -14.86 -7.79 17.71
C PRO A 16 -14.35 -6.81 16.66
N LEU A 17 -13.03 -6.56 16.62
CA LEU A 17 -12.40 -5.67 15.63
C LEU A 17 -12.49 -6.25 14.22
N GLY A 18 -12.29 -7.55 14.05
CA GLY A 18 -12.43 -8.22 12.75
C GLY A 18 -13.87 -8.17 12.24
N ASN A 19 -14.86 -8.29 13.13
CA ASN A 19 -16.26 -8.12 12.76
C ASN A 19 -16.58 -6.69 12.32
N LEU A 20 -16.02 -5.69 12.99
CA LEU A 20 -16.15 -4.29 12.60
C LEU A 20 -15.54 -4.02 11.22
N LEU A 21 -14.32 -4.50 10.98
CA LEU A 21 -13.62 -4.34 9.70
C LEU A 21 -14.40 -5.01 8.56
N ARG A 22 -14.92 -6.22 8.75
CA ARG A 22 -15.77 -6.88 7.75
C ARG A 22 -17.05 -6.09 7.44
N ARG A 23 -17.69 -5.53 8.46
CA ARG A 23 -18.86 -4.65 8.27
C ARG A 23 -18.51 -3.37 7.52
N ALA A 24 -17.29 -2.89 7.65
CA ALA A 24 -16.74 -1.76 6.90
C ALA A 24 -16.29 -2.13 5.46
N GLY A 25 -16.50 -3.39 5.03
CA GLY A 25 -16.13 -3.86 3.69
C GLY A 25 -14.68 -4.31 3.55
N VAL A 26 -13.93 -4.43 4.66
CA VAL A 26 -12.56 -4.96 4.60
C VAL A 26 -12.59 -6.47 4.45
N ILE A 27 -11.96 -6.97 3.39
CA ILE A 27 -11.82 -8.40 3.12
C ILE A 27 -10.39 -8.88 3.42
N GLU A 28 -10.23 -10.17 3.66
CA GLU A 28 -8.91 -10.76 3.79
C GLU A 28 -8.16 -10.64 2.47
N ALA A 29 -6.89 -10.19 2.53
CA ALA A 29 -6.06 -9.92 1.37
C ALA A 29 -5.62 -11.22 0.69
N SER A 30 -6.50 -11.82 -0.11
CA SER A 30 -6.21 -12.94 -0.99
C SER A 30 -6.72 -12.63 -2.40
N ARG A 31 -6.10 -13.25 -3.41
CA ARG A 31 -6.55 -13.11 -4.80
C ARG A 31 -7.95 -13.70 -5.00
N GLU A 32 -8.23 -14.79 -4.33
CA GLU A 32 -9.54 -15.47 -4.37
C GLU A 32 -10.65 -14.54 -3.89
N ASN A 33 -10.51 -13.98 -2.67
CA ASN A 33 -11.50 -13.06 -2.10
C ASN A 33 -11.67 -11.79 -2.95
N ALA A 34 -10.57 -11.24 -3.47
CA ALA A 34 -10.62 -10.07 -4.36
C ALA A 34 -11.34 -10.42 -5.67
N GLY A 35 -11.02 -11.56 -6.29
CA GLY A 35 -11.69 -12.03 -7.50
C GLY A 35 -13.17 -12.30 -7.30
N ASP A 36 -13.57 -12.88 -6.19
CA ASP A 36 -14.98 -13.14 -5.88
C ASP A 36 -15.75 -11.84 -5.64
N ALA A 37 -15.14 -10.88 -4.95
CA ALA A 37 -15.74 -9.55 -4.78
C ALA A 37 -15.93 -8.85 -6.13
N LEU A 38 -14.93 -8.85 -7.01
CA LEU A 38 -15.03 -8.26 -8.35
C LEU A 38 -16.09 -8.96 -9.21
N ARG A 39 -16.16 -10.29 -9.22
CA ARG A 39 -17.20 -11.04 -9.95
C ARG A 39 -18.60 -10.78 -9.43
N SER A 40 -18.73 -10.41 -8.15
CA SER A 40 -20.02 -9.99 -7.57
C SER A 40 -20.42 -8.56 -7.96
N GLY A 41 -19.59 -7.84 -8.72
CA GLY A 41 -19.82 -6.45 -9.13
C GLY A 41 -19.34 -5.41 -8.12
N ALA A 42 -18.58 -5.81 -7.11
CA ALA A 42 -18.01 -4.87 -6.15
C ALA A 42 -16.75 -4.19 -6.70
N VAL A 43 -16.48 -2.97 -6.25
CA VAL A 43 -15.19 -2.30 -6.46
C VAL A 43 -14.24 -2.72 -5.36
N VAL A 44 -13.03 -3.14 -5.73
CA VAL A 44 -12.00 -3.58 -4.78
C VAL A 44 -10.85 -2.57 -4.77
N LEU A 45 -10.60 -1.97 -3.61
CA LEU A 45 -9.45 -1.11 -3.38
C LEU A 45 -8.30 -1.95 -2.81
N VAL A 46 -7.13 -1.88 -3.46
CA VAL A 46 -5.93 -2.59 -3.04
C VAL A 46 -4.76 -1.64 -2.84
N PHE A 47 -3.89 -1.97 -1.89
CA PHE A 47 -2.62 -1.28 -1.64
C PHE A 47 -1.47 -2.27 -1.88
N PRO A 48 -0.95 -2.39 -3.13
CA PRO A 48 0.03 -3.43 -3.46
C PRO A 48 1.32 -3.33 -2.65
N GLY A 49 1.77 -2.12 -2.35
CA GLY A 49 2.95 -1.87 -1.52
C GLY A 49 2.79 -2.32 -0.07
N GLY A 50 1.56 -2.25 0.47
CA GLY A 50 1.24 -2.68 1.84
C GLY A 50 2.14 -2.04 2.89
N ASP A 51 2.66 -2.85 3.79
CA ASP A 51 3.59 -2.45 4.86
C ASP A 51 4.91 -1.87 4.34
N TYR A 52 5.41 -2.39 3.22
CA TYR A 52 6.63 -1.90 2.58
C TYR A 52 6.52 -0.43 2.16
N ASP A 53 5.37 -0.02 1.65
CA ASP A 53 5.09 1.34 1.23
C ASP A 53 4.70 2.23 2.42
N SER A 54 3.88 1.72 3.33
CA SER A 54 3.37 2.45 4.49
C SER A 54 4.46 2.92 5.45
N TYR A 55 5.57 2.17 5.58
CA TYR A 55 6.71 2.51 6.45
C TYR A 55 7.93 3.00 5.68
N ARG A 56 7.73 3.54 4.48
CA ARG A 56 8.80 4.14 3.69
C ARG A 56 9.39 5.34 4.45
N PRO A 57 10.73 5.51 4.49
CA PRO A 57 11.34 6.69 5.07
C PRO A 57 10.84 7.97 4.38
N THR A 58 10.50 8.98 5.16
CA THR A 58 9.90 10.24 4.67
C THR A 58 10.76 10.93 3.61
N LEU A 59 12.08 10.79 3.69
CA LEU A 59 13.00 11.36 2.68
C LEU A 59 12.97 10.66 1.31
N THR A 60 12.31 9.50 1.20
CA THR A 60 12.18 8.72 -0.05
C THR A 60 10.71 8.48 -0.40
N GLU A 61 9.84 9.42 -0.04
CA GLU A 61 8.39 9.24 -0.11
C GLU A 61 7.83 9.19 -1.53
N ASN A 62 8.36 10.01 -2.44
CA ASN A 62 7.78 10.18 -3.78
C ASN A 62 8.23 9.09 -4.76
N VAL A 63 8.09 7.82 -4.39
CA VAL A 63 8.44 6.68 -5.25
C VAL A 63 7.34 5.64 -5.21
N VAL A 64 6.86 5.22 -6.37
CA VAL A 64 5.92 4.10 -6.51
C VAL A 64 6.70 2.79 -6.60
N ASP A 65 6.68 2.02 -5.52
CA ASP A 65 7.36 0.72 -5.47
C ASP A 65 6.52 -0.28 -4.66
N PHE A 66 6.11 -1.34 -5.32
CA PHE A 66 5.28 -2.40 -4.74
C PHE A 66 6.07 -3.62 -4.28
N ASN A 67 7.41 -3.52 -4.27
CA ASN A 67 8.28 -4.63 -3.87
C ASN A 67 8.01 -5.93 -4.66
N GLY A 68 7.80 -5.82 -5.97
CA GLY A 68 7.52 -6.94 -6.87
C GLY A 68 6.17 -7.63 -6.66
N ARG A 69 5.24 -6.99 -5.96
CA ARG A 69 3.90 -7.55 -5.71
C ARG A 69 2.97 -7.26 -6.88
N THR A 70 2.83 -8.21 -7.78
CA THR A 70 2.01 -8.12 -9.01
C THR A 70 0.64 -8.80 -8.89
N GLY A 71 0.23 -9.18 -7.67
CA GLY A 71 -1.03 -9.90 -7.44
C GLY A 71 -2.27 -9.16 -7.92
N TYR A 72 -2.30 -7.83 -7.87
CA TYR A 72 -3.40 -7.01 -8.32
C TYR A 72 -3.58 -7.08 -9.86
N VAL A 73 -2.48 -7.10 -10.61
CA VAL A 73 -2.52 -7.26 -12.08
C VAL A 73 -3.11 -8.62 -12.44
N ARG A 74 -2.63 -9.70 -11.82
CA ARG A 74 -3.16 -11.04 -12.04
C ARG A 74 -4.65 -11.12 -11.77
N THR A 75 -5.12 -10.51 -10.68
CA THR A 75 -6.55 -10.48 -10.35
C THR A 75 -7.35 -9.70 -11.39
N ALA A 76 -6.86 -8.56 -11.87
CA ALA A 76 -7.52 -7.76 -12.90
C ALA A 76 -7.65 -8.56 -14.22
N VAL A 77 -6.56 -9.20 -14.67
CA VAL A 77 -6.55 -10.07 -15.87
C VAL A 77 -7.53 -11.25 -15.71
N GLU A 78 -7.46 -11.98 -14.60
CA GLU A 78 -8.31 -13.14 -14.33
C GLU A 78 -9.81 -12.79 -14.26
N THR A 79 -10.15 -11.57 -13.88
CA THR A 79 -11.54 -11.12 -13.73
C THR A 79 -12.03 -10.24 -14.88
N GLY A 80 -11.14 -9.83 -15.79
CA GLY A 80 -11.47 -8.98 -16.94
C GLY A 80 -11.92 -7.57 -16.55
N VAL A 81 -11.41 -7.04 -15.42
CA VAL A 81 -11.77 -5.69 -14.95
C VAL A 81 -10.61 -4.70 -15.18
N PRO A 82 -10.90 -3.42 -15.46
CA PRO A 82 -9.86 -2.42 -15.60
C PRO A 82 -9.17 -2.12 -14.27
N ILE A 83 -7.91 -1.69 -14.35
CA ILE A 83 -7.15 -1.17 -13.22
C ILE A 83 -7.33 0.35 -13.20
N VAL A 84 -7.80 0.91 -12.09
CA VAL A 84 -7.89 2.35 -11.87
C VAL A 84 -6.77 2.76 -10.93
N PRO A 85 -5.65 3.32 -11.44
CA PRO A 85 -4.55 3.74 -10.59
C PRO A 85 -4.95 4.98 -9.77
N MET A 86 -4.46 5.03 -8.53
CA MET A 86 -4.69 6.16 -7.64
C MET A 86 -3.41 6.48 -6.88
N VAL A 87 -3.04 7.75 -6.84
CA VAL A 87 -1.87 8.24 -6.11
C VAL A 87 -2.27 9.26 -5.06
N SER A 88 -1.53 9.27 -3.97
CA SER A 88 -1.80 10.19 -2.86
C SER A 88 -0.48 10.75 -2.32
N ILE A 89 -0.44 12.05 -2.05
CA ILE A 89 0.67 12.73 -1.40
C ILE A 89 0.21 13.37 -0.10
N GLY A 90 1.08 13.45 0.89
CA GLY A 90 0.78 14.05 2.19
C GLY A 90 0.52 13.06 3.31
N GLY A 91 0.28 11.79 3.00
CA GLY A 91 0.05 10.77 4.01
C GLY A 91 1.29 10.48 4.87
N GLN A 92 2.46 10.47 4.28
CA GLN A 92 3.73 10.16 4.97
C GLN A 92 4.22 11.29 5.89
N GLU A 93 3.77 12.52 5.68
CA GLU A 93 4.10 13.64 6.57
C GLU A 93 3.27 13.66 7.84
N THR A 94 2.19 12.88 7.88
CA THR A 94 1.43 12.69 9.13
C THR A 94 2.26 12.00 10.20
N GLN A 95 3.27 11.21 9.79
CA GLN A 95 4.17 10.52 10.71
C GLN A 95 5.57 10.44 10.08
N MET A 96 6.56 11.02 10.74
CA MET A 96 7.94 11.03 10.24
C MET A 96 8.62 9.68 10.50
N PHE A 97 8.81 8.90 9.43
CA PHE A 97 9.58 7.67 9.46
C PHE A 97 11.04 7.94 9.09
N LEU A 98 11.96 7.57 9.98
CA LEU A 98 13.40 7.71 9.77
C LEU A 98 13.97 6.50 9.03
N ALA A 99 13.48 5.31 9.35
CA ALA A 99 13.92 4.06 8.77
C ALA A 99 12.83 2.97 8.89
N ARG A 100 12.84 2.01 7.95
CA ARG A 100 12.01 0.79 8.05
C ARG A 100 12.47 -0.14 9.17
N GLY A 101 13.74 -0.09 9.53
CA GLY A 101 14.30 -0.91 10.59
C GLY A 101 14.47 -2.39 10.27
N ASP A 102 14.54 -2.77 8.99
CA ASP A 102 14.68 -4.16 8.53
C ASP A 102 15.95 -4.82 9.11
N SER A 103 17.05 -4.06 9.20
CA SER A 103 18.30 -4.53 9.77
C SER A 103 18.19 -4.76 11.29
N ILE A 104 17.40 -3.94 11.98
CA ILE A 104 17.14 -4.09 13.41
C ILE A 104 16.26 -5.31 13.65
N ALA A 105 15.18 -5.45 12.87
CA ALA A 105 14.27 -6.61 12.95
C ALA A 105 15.02 -7.92 12.74
N ARG A 106 15.93 -7.97 11.74
CA ARG A 106 16.80 -9.14 11.49
C ARG A 106 17.76 -9.42 12.64
N ARG A 107 18.44 -8.39 13.17
CA ARG A 107 19.40 -8.55 14.29
C ARG A 107 18.72 -9.05 15.56
N LEU A 108 17.48 -8.61 15.80
CA LEU A 108 16.69 -9.05 16.95
C LEU A 108 16.00 -10.41 16.74
N GLY A 109 16.17 -11.02 15.55
CA GLY A 109 15.54 -12.31 15.24
C GLY A 109 14.02 -12.25 15.09
N LEU A 110 13.44 -11.06 14.96
CA LEU A 110 12.01 -10.83 14.86
C LEU A 110 11.39 -11.37 13.56
N THR A 111 12.23 -11.63 12.55
CA THR A 111 11.82 -12.31 11.32
C THR A 111 11.24 -13.70 11.58
N ARG A 112 11.64 -14.38 12.67
CA ARG A 112 11.03 -15.65 13.12
C ARG A 112 9.59 -15.46 13.60
N ALA A 113 9.28 -14.28 14.15
CA ALA A 113 7.93 -13.87 14.52
C ALA A 113 7.19 -13.19 13.35
N ARG A 114 7.75 -13.27 12.12
CA ARG A 114 7.20 -12.64 10.90
C ARG A 114 7.09 -11.12 10.96
N MET A 115 7.90 -10.48 11.80
CA MET A 115 8.05 -9.02 11.85
C MET A 115 9.30 -8.66 11.05
N GLU A 116 9.10 -8.34 9.77
CA GLU A 116 10.19 -7.99 8.86
C GLU A 116 10.57 -6.50 8.93
N ILE A 117 9.62 -5.68 9.36
CA ILE A 117 9.74 -4.22 9.46
C ILE A 117 9.56 -3.80 10.91
N LEU A 118 10.49 -2.99 11.40
CA LEU A 118 10.44 -2.38 12.73
C LEU A 118 10.58 -0.86 12.56
N PRO A 119 9.49 -0.14 12.23
CA PRO A 119 9.56 1.25 11.84
C PRO A 119 10.12 2.12 12.97
N VAL A 120 11.10 2.93 12.62
CA VAL A 120 11.66 3.96 13.50
C VAL A 120 11.03 5.28 13.12
N SER A 121 10.27 5.87 14.02
CA SER A 121 9.59 7.14 13.81
C SER A 121 9.95 8.17 14.86
N ILE A 122 9.78 9.44 14.51
CA ILE A 122 9.91 10.56 15.45
C ILE A 122 8.64 11.42 15.41
N GLY A 123 8.16 11.84 16.56
CA GLY A 123 6.96 12.68 16.65
C GLY A 123 6.54 12.98 18.09
N PHE A 124 5.40 13.65 18.23
CA PHE A 124 4.81 13.98 19.51
C PHE A 124 3.78 12.90 19.91
N PRO A 125 3.62 12.51 21.18
CA PRO A 125 4.31 13.04 22.36
C PRO A 125 5.60 12.28 22.75
N PHE A 126 5.91 11.15 22.10
CA PHE A 126 6.92 10.21 22.58
C PHE A 126 8.31 10.42 22.01
N GLY A 127 8.48 11.36 21.08
CA GLY A 127 9.77 11.62 20.42
C GLY A 127 10.17 10.46 19.52
N LEU A 128 11.41 9.95 19.67
CA LEU A 128 11.90 8.79 18.94
C LEU A 128 11.22 7.54 19.46
N SER A 129 10.52 6.84 18.59
CA SER A 129 9.86 5.58 18.92
C SER A 129 10.18 4.47 17.91
N VAL A 130 10.23 3.25 18.39
CA VAL A 130 10.45 2.06 17.58
C VAL A 130 9.22 1.18 17.77
N LEU A 131 8.37 1.12 16.75
CA LEU A 131 7.09 0.41 16.70
C LEU A 131 6.03 0.96 17.67
N PHE A 132 6.30 0.99 18.96
CA PHE A 132 5.41 1.46 20.02
C PHE A 132 6.17 2.29 21.08
N PRO A 133 5.49 3.26 21.69
CA PRO A 133 4.14 3.76 21.40
C PRO A 133 4.09 4.55 20.08
N PRO A 134 2.96 4.50 19.33
CA PRO A 134 2.82 5.29 18.11
C PRO A 134 2.70 6.77 18.44
N ASN A 135 3.42 7.60 17.71
CA ASN A 135 3.27 9.04 17.78
C ASN A 135 1.93 9.50 17.20
N LEU A 136 1.42 10.62 17.67
CA LEU A 136 0.22 11.23 17.11
C LEU A 136 0.47 11.69 15.68
N PRO A 137 -0.50 11.53 14.75
CA PRO A 137 -0.35 12.04 13.40
C PRO A 137 -0.27 13.56 13.40
N LEU A 138 0.69 14.10 12.66
CA LEU A 138 0.81 15.53 12.43
C LEU A 138 -0.29 15.99 11.45
N PRO A 139 -0.79 17.22 11.57
CA PRO A 139 -1.71 17.77 10.60
C PRO A 139 -0.99 17.92 9.25
N ALA A 140 -1.48 17.21 8.24
CA ALA A 140 -0.96 17.28 6.88
C ALA A 140 -2.11 17.29 5.90
N LYS A 141 -1.95 18.03 4.79
CA LYS A 141 -2.91 18.03 3.71
C LYS A 141 -2.65 16.82 2.79
N ILE A 142 -3.58 15.92 2.75
CA ILE A 142 -3.54 14.77 1.85
C ILE A 142 -4.28 15.14 0.57
N VAL A 143 -3.60 14.99 -0.57
CA VAL A 143 -4.18 15.18 -1.90
C VAL A 143 -4.12 13.85 -2.62
N THR A 144 -5.26 13.40 -3.10
CA THR A 144 -5.40 12.14 -3.85
C THR A 144 -5.85 12.44 -5.27
N ARG A 145 -5.21 11.80 -6.24
CA ARG A 145 -5.55 11.87 -7.67
C ARG A 145 -5.90 10.46 -8.14
N VAL A 146 -7.10 10.33 -8.71
CA VAL A 146 -7.55 9.13 -9.41
C VAL A 146 -7.21 9.33 -10.88
N LEU A 147 -6.61 8.33 -11.50
CA LEU A 147 -6.18 8.35 -12.89
C LEU A 147 -7.20 7.61 -13.78
N ASP A 148 -7.01 7.73 -15.09
CA ASP A 148 -7.86 7.05 -16.04
C ASP A 148 -7.75 5.51 -15.90
N PRO A 149 -8.84 4.78 -16.11
CA PRO A 149 -8.82 3.32 -16.09
C PRO A 149 -7.91 2.77 -17.18
N ILE A 150 -7.10 1.78 -16.83
CA ILE A 150 -6.26 1.00 -17.73
C ILE A 150 -7.01 -0.31 -18.03
N ASP A 151 -7.49 -0.45 -19.25
CA ASP A 151 -8.08 -1.72 -19.72
C ASP A 151 -6.95 -2.64 -20.19
N VAL A 152 -6.61 -3.61 -19.33
CA VAL A 152 -5.45 -4.48 -19.55
C VAL A 152 -5.60 -5.30 -20.83
N VAL A 153 -6.80 -5.81 -21.13
CA VAL A 153 -7.03 -6.61 -22.33
C VAL A 153 -6.98 -5.75 -23.59
N ALA A 154 -7.57 -4.57 -23.55
CA ALA A 154 -7.56 -3.65 -24.69
C ALA A 154 -6.17 -3.12 -25.03
N GLU A 155 -5.32 -2.89 -24.00
CA GLU A 155 -3.99 -2.27 -24.18
C GLU A 155 -2.88 -3.31 -24.41
N PHE A 156 -2.98 -4.50 -23.78
CA PHE A 156 -1.91 -5.51 -23.76
C PHE A 156 -2.30 -6.85 -24.39
N GLY A 157 -3.58 -6.98 -24.84
CA GLY A 157 -4.10 -8.22 -25.45
C GLY A 157 -4.62 -9.24 -24.44
N ASP A 158 -5.03 -10.42 -24.97
CA ASP A 158 -5.69 -11.45 -24.17
C ASP A 158 -4.76 -12.23 -23.23
N ASP A 159 -3.45 -12.25 -23.50
CA ASP A 159 -2.44 -12.94 -22.67
C ASP A 159 -1.29 -11.95 -22.34
N PRO A 160 -1.56 -10.97 -21.49
CA PRO A 160 -0.60 -9.91 -21.19
C PRO A 160 0.52 -10.40 -20.30
N ASP A 161 1.74 -9.90 -20.52
CA ASP A 161 2.84 -10.07 -19.57
C ASP A 161 2.54 -9.25 -18.29
N ILE A 162 2.41 -9.97 -17.18
CA ILE A 162 2.07 -9.39 -15.87
C ILE A 162 3.10 -8.35 -15.41
N ASP A 163 4.36 -8.59 -15.69
CA ASP A 163 5.44 -7.69 -15.26
C ASP A 163 5.48 -6.42 -16.15
N GLU A 164 5.13 -6.54 -17.44
CA GLU A 164 4.97 -5.40 -18.33
C GLU A 164 3.81 -4.52 -17.91
N VAL A 165 2.65 -5.10 -17.61
CA VAL A 165 1.48 -4.36 -17.11
C VAL A 165 1.80 -3.67 -15.78
N ASP A 166 2.45 -4.36 -14.82
CA ASP A 166 2.84 -3.76 -13.55
C ASP A 166 3.79 -2.58 -13.75
N LEU A 167 4.76 -2.73 -14.64
CA LEU A 167 5.70 -1.65 -14.98
C LEU A 167 4.96 -0.43 -15.55
N HIS A 168 4.01 -0.66 -16.47
CA HIS A 168 3.20 0.41 -17.06
C HIS A 168 2.35 1.13 -16.00
N VAL A 169 1.62 0.38 -15.16
CA VAL A 169 0.79 0.95 -14.08
C VAL A 169 1.65 1.80 -13.14
N ARG A 170 2.81 1.28 -12.70
CA ARG A 170 3.72 2.05 -11.83
C ARG A 170 4.29 3.28 -12.50
N ALA A 171 4.60 3.22 -13.80
CA ALA A 171 5.08 4.37 -14.54
C ALA A 171 4.03 5.49 -14.62
N VAL A 172 2.78 5.15 -14.94
CA VAL A 172 1.65 6.10 -14.96
C VAL A 172 1.43 6.71 -13.57
N MET A 173 1.46 5.90 -12.53
CA MET A 173 1.35 6.37 -11.14
C MET A 173 2.52 7.28 -10.74
N GLN A 174 3.75 6.95 -11.14
CA GLN A 174 4.94 7.75 -10.82
C GLN A 174 4.86 9.15 -11.44
N VAL A 175 4.47 9.24 -12.71
CA VAL A 175 4.27 10.54 -13.37
C VAL A 175 3.25 11.39 -12.62
N ALA A 176 2.11 10.82 -12.25
CA ALA A 176 1.07 11.54 -11.52
C ALA A 176 1.51 11.94 -10.10
N LEU A 177 2.32 11.12 -9.43
CA LEU A 177 2.88 11.42 -8.11
C LEU A 177 3.91 12.55 -8.19
N ASP A 178 4.75 12.55 -9.23
CA ASP A 178 5.75 13.61 -9.49
C ASP A 178 5.05 14.95 -9.79
N ASP A 179 3.93 14.92 -10.51
CA ASP A 179 3.11 16.11 -10.76
C ASP A 179 2.52 16.67 -9.47
N LEU A 180 1.92 15.81 -8.62
CA LEU A 180 1.43 16.23 -7.32
C LEU A 180 2.53 16.80 -6.43
N ALA A 181 3.73 16.21 -6.47
CA ALA A 181 4.87 16.71 -5.71
C ALA A 181 5.33 18.11 -6.19
N ARG A 182 5.29 18.36 -7.50
CA ARG A 182 5.62 19.68 -8.09
C ARG A 182 4.56 20.75 -7.79
N GLU A 183 3.29 20.39 -7.79
CA GLU A 183 2.18 21.30 -7.46
C GLU A 183 2.17 21.71 -6.00
N ARG A 184 2.78 20.91 -5.13
CA ARG A 184 2.77 21.11 -3.69
C ARG A 184 3.81 22.11 -3.23
N ARG A 185 3.35 23.26 -2.74
CA ARG A 185 4.23 24.35 -2.27
C ARG A 185 4.77 24.15 -0.85
N PHE A 186 3.94 23.58 0.03
CA PHE A 186 4.27 23.37 1.44
C PHE A 186 3.84 21.97 1.90
N PRO A 187 4.78 21.16 2.40
CA PRO A 187 4.50 19.78 2.80
C PRO A 187 3.43 19.63 3.88
N VAL A 188 3.40 20.52 4.86
CA VAL A 188 2.52 20.40 6.03
C VAL A 188 1.24 21.24 5.91
N LEU A 189 1.31 22.40 5.28
CA LEU A 189 0.18 23.34 5.19
C LEU A 189 -0.48 23.36 3.81
N GLY A 190 0.12 22.70 2.80
CA GLY A 190 -0.42 22.50 1.45
C GLY A 190 -0.40 23.69 0.55
#